data_a56a59682050a84740eb9566946fc530
#
_entry.id   a56a59682050a84740eb9566946fc530
#
_cell.length_a   1.000
_cell.length_b   1.000
_cell.length_c   1.000
_cell.angle_alpha   90.00
_cell.angle_beta   90.00
_cell.angle_gamma   90.00
#
_symmetry.space_group_name_H-M   'P 1'
#
loop_
_entity.id
_entity.type
_entity.pdbx_description
1 polymer ?
#
loop_
_entity_poly.entity_id
_entity_poly.type
_entity_poly.pdbx_seq_one_letter_code
_entity_poly.pdbx_strand_id
1 'polypeptide(L)'
;GKDGNYINKIIKENEINLEIANDNSPIQIVISGTKKEIAKNKDLFLRNNIKKFVELNVSAAFHSKFMNQAQESLSKEIEKLNFFENKINIISNYDAGIYSHTEKIKKNLQNQMANKVNWTSSIKKLEEIGEKHILEIGPNKVLSGLINRISKNFVINSINKISDLE
;
A
#
# COMPACT_ATOMS: atom_id res chain seq x y z
N GLY A 1 -10.68 13.87 3.56
CA GLY A 1 -10.72 12.41 3.41
C GLY A 1 -11.03 11.76 4.73
N LYS A 2 -11.16 10.47 4.67
CA LYS A 2 -11.37 9.60 5.83
C LYS A 2 -10.32 8.51 5.79
N ASP A 3 -9.87 8.05 6.95
CA ASP A 3 -8.84 7.04 7.08
C ASP A 3 -9.36 5.61 6.80
N GLY A 4 -8.45 4.65 6.79
CA GLY A 4 -8.77 3.24 6.53
C GLY A 4 -9.74 2.64 7.55
N ASN A 5 -9.68 3.05 8.82
CA ASN A 5 -10.58 2.54 9.85
C ASN A 5 -12.03 2.98 9.58
N TYR A 6 -12.22 4.24 9.19
CA TYR A 6 -13.54 4.75 8.83
C TYR A 6 -14.10 4.05 7.59
N ILE A 7 -13.28 3.84 6.54
CA ILE A 7 -13.71 3.10 5.34
C ILE A 7 -14.05 1.66 5.69
N ASN A 8 -13.24 0.99 6.50
CA ASN A 8 -13.48 -0.39 6.92
C ASN A 8 -14.76 -0.53 7.75
N LYS A 9 -15.08 0.49 8.58
CA LYS A 9 -16.34 0.55 9.31
C LYS A 9 -17.53 0.57 8.36
N ILE A 10 -17.54 1.46 7.35
CA ILE A 10 -18.61 1.51 6.32
C ILE A 10 -18.77 0.15 5.63
N ILE A 11 -17.65 -0.47 5.22
CA ILE A 11 -17.66 -1.77 4.54
C ILE A 11 -18.32 -2.84 5.41
N LYS A 12 -17.93 -2.93 6.69
CA LYS A 12 -18.43 -3.94 7.63
C LYS A 12 -19.88 -3.72 8.01
N GLU A 13 -20.26 -2.49 8.38
CA GLU A 13 -21.61 -2.15 8.82
C GLU A 13 -22.68 -2.33 7.72
N ASN A 14 -22.28 -2.29 6.46
CA ASN A 14 -23.18 -2.45 5.31
C ASN A 14 -22.92 -3.78 4.56
N GLU A 15 -22.14 -4.70 5.13
CA GLU A 15 -21.84 -6.01 4.56
C GLU A 15 -21.36 -5.95 3.09
N ILE A 16 -20.54 -4.93 2.77
CA ILE A 16 -20.10 -4.67 1.40
C ILE A 16 -18.97 -5.65 1.04
N ASN A 17 -19.08 -6.29 -0.13
CA ASN A 17 -18.01 -7.17 -0.64
C ASN A 17 -16.91 -6.39 -1.36
N LEU A 18 -16.30 -5.44 -0.63
CA LEU A 18 -15.12 -4.67 -1.04
C LEU A 18 -14.04 -4.80 0.04
N GLU A 19 -12.78 -4.62 -0.35
CA GLU A 19 -11.63 -4.68 0.54
C GLU A 19 -10.79 -3.41 0.40
N ILE A 20 -10.11 -3.00 1.48
CA ILE A 20 -9.09 -1.95 1.37
C ILE A 20 -7.85 -2.55 0.73
N ALA A 21 -7.52 -2.06 -0.46
CA ALA A 21 -6.32 -2.47 -1.21
C ALA A 21 -5.08 -1.68 -0.78
N ASN A 22 -5.21 -0.36 -0.60
CA ASN A 22 -4.09 0.48 -0.15
C ASN A 22 -4.55 1.48 0.91
N ASP A 23 -3.81 1.53 2.00
CA ASP A 23 -3.86 2.61 2.99
C ASP A 23 -2.71 3.58 2.69
N ASN A 24 -2.97 4.51 1.76
CA ASN A 24 -1.95 5.39 1.20
C ASN A 24 -1.68 6.64 2.04
N SER A 25 -2.67 7.11 2.79
CA SER A 25 -2.54 8.24 3.73
C SER A 25 -3.83 8.39 4.54
N PRO A 26 -3.85 9.19 5.62
CA PRO A 26 -5.08 9.44 6.40
C PRO A 26 -6.27 10.00 5.61
N ILE A 27 -6.04 10.42 4.37
CA ILE A 27 -7.06 11.02 3.50
C ILE A 27 -7.18 10.35 2.13
N GLN A 28 -6.44 9.27 1.87
CA GLN A 28 -6.44 8.57 0.59
C GLN A 28 -6.35 7.05 0.78
N ILE A 29 -7.48 6.40 0.56
CA ILE A 29 -7.64 4.94 0.64
C ILE A 29 -8.01 4.41 -0.73
N VAL A 30 -7.46 3.28 -1.13
CA VAL A 30 -7.90 2.54 -2.33
C VAL A 30 -8.70 1.34 -1.85
N ILE A 31 -9.88 1.17 -2.43
CA ILE A 31 -10.71 -0.03 -2.24
C ILE A 31 -10.71 -0.87 -3.51
N SER A 32 -10.84 -2.16 -3.36
CA SER A 32 -10.81 -3.14 -4.44
C SER A 32 -12.00 -4.10 -4.35
N GLY A 33 -12.48 -4.55 -5.51
CA GLY A 33 -13.58 -5.48 -5.64
C GLY A 33 -14.07 -5.58 -7.07
N THR A 34 -15.23 -6.21 -7.29
CA THR A 34 -15.82 -6.26 -8.61
C THR A 34 -16.34 -4.89 -9.05
N LYS A 35 -16.29 -4.60 -10.36
CA LYS A 35 -16.85 -3.36 -10.93
C LYS A 35 -18.30 -3.13 -10.49
N LYS A 36 -19.10 -4.20 -10.43
CA LYS A 36 -20.50 -4.18 -9.97
C LYS A 36 -20.62 -3.69 -8.52
N GLU A 37 -19.81 -4.24 -7.61
CA GLU A 37 -19.84 -3.84 -6.20
C GLU A 37 -19.30 -2.42 -6.00
N ILE A 38 -18.27 -2.01 -6.73
CA ILE A 38 -17.75 -0.64 -6.70
C ILE A 38 -18.84 0.35 -7.14
N ALA A 39 -19.47 0.13 -8.29
CA ALA A 39 -20.52 0.99 -8.81
C ALA A 39 -21.74 1.06 -7.89
N LYS A 40 -22.21 -0.10 -7.40
CA LYS A 40 -23.37 -0.21 -6.48
C LYS A 40 -23.20 0.61 -5.20
N ASN A 41 -21.98 0.65 -4.66
CA ASN A 41 -21.74 1.23 -3.35
C ASN A 41 -21.18 2.67 -3.40
N LYS A 42 -20.92 3.24 -4.59
CA LYS A 42 -20.39 4.58 -4.76
C LYS A 42 -21.17 5.65 -3.98
N ASP A 43 -22.49 5.67 -4.15
CA ASP A 43 -23.35 6.67 -3.50
C ASP A 43 -23.39 6.50 -1.97
N LEU A 44 -23.29 5.28 -1.48
CA LEU A 44 -23.18 5.02 -0.06
C LEU A 44 -21.93 5.67 0.54
N PHE A 45 -20.76 5.50 -0.11
CA PHE A 45 -19.53 6.16 0.33
C PHE A 45 -19.65 7.69 0.30
N LEU A 46 -20.23 8.26 -0.76
CA LEU A 46 -20.42 9.72 -0.88
C LEU A 46 -21.34 10.26 0.23
N ARG A 47 -22.46 9.57 0.54
CA ARG A 47 -23.37 9.93 1.66
C ARG A 47 -22.69 9.81 3.02
N ASN A 48 -21.68 8.96 3.16
CA ASN A 48 -20.85 8.81 4.36
C ASN A 48 -19.66 9.79 4.38
N ASN A 49 -19.83 10.99 3.84
CA ASN A 49 -18.83 12.07 3.88
C ASN A 49 -17.47 11.74 3.21
N ILE A 50 -17.46 10.82 2.25
CA ILE A 50 -16.31 10.64 1.37
C ILE A 50 -16.40 11.70 0.27
N LYS A 51 -15.52 12.72 0.35
CA LYS A 51 -15.57 13.89 -0.54
C LYS A 51 -15.32 13.57 -2.02
N LYS A 52 -14.54 12.52 -2.31
CA LYS A 52 -14.16 12.15 -3.66
C LYS A 52 -14.08 10.63 -3.79
N PHE A 53 -14.78 10.10 -4.76
CA PHE A 53 -14.74 8.70 -5.15
C PHE A 53 -14.33 8.62 -6.62
N VAL A 54 -13.20 7.98 -6.91
CA VAL A 54 -12.62 7.91 -8.26
C VAL A 54 -12.39 6.45 -8.61
N GLU A 55 -12.94 6.01 -9.72
CA GLU A 55 -12.62 4.72 -10.29
C GLU A 55 -11.25 4.77 -10.97
N LEU A 56 -10.39 3.81 -10.64
CA LEU A 56 -9.06 3.71 -11.22
C LEU A 56 -9.11 2.79 -12.44
N ASN A 57 -8.47 3.22 -13.52
CA ASN A 57 -8.33 2.41 -14.73
C ASN A 57 -7.18 1.39 -14.53
N VAL A 58 -7.50 0.27 -13.89
CA VAL A 58 -6.56 -0.82 -13.62
C VAL A 58 -7.08 -2.14 -14.18
N SER A 59 -6.16 -3.04 -14.55
CA SER A 59 -6.49 -4.33 -15.20
C SER A 59 -6.99 -5.39 -14.23
N ALA A 60 -6.70 -5.27 -12.93
CA ALA A 60 -7.05 -6.28 -11.93
C ALA A 60 -7.27 -5.67 -10.54
N ALA A 61 -7.93 -6.42 -9.67
CA ALA A 61 -8.22 -6.05 -8.28
C ALA A 61 -7.03 -6.39 -7.36
N PHE A 62 -5.85 -5.81 -7.66
CA PHE A 62 -4.65 -6.00 -6.85
C PHE A 62 -4.90 -5.70 -5.38
N HIS A 63 -4.15 -6.37 -4.52
CA HIS A 63 -4.19 -6.22 -3.07
C HIS A 63 -5.55 -6.59 -2.44
N SER A 64 -6.24 -7.58 -3.03
CA SER A 64 -7.48 -8.15 -2.54
C SER A 64 -7.55 -9.66 -2.76
N LYS A 65 -8.53 -10.33 -2.15
CA LYS A 65 -8.77 -11.78 -2.29
C LYS A 65 -8.90 -12.26 -3.75
N PHE A 66 -9.28 -11.39 -4.68
CA PHE A 66 -9.37 -11.74 -6.10
C PHE A 66 -8.00 -12.07 -6.73
N MET A 67 -6.91 -11.74 -6.04
CA MET A 67 -5.54 -12.06 -6.46
C MET A 67 -4.98 -13.33 -5.83
N ASN A 68 -5.75 -14.07 -5.02
CA ASN A 68 -5.26 -15.27 -4.32
C ASN A 68 -4.62 -16.29 -5.26
N GLN A 69 -5.28 -16.63 -6.38
CA GLN A 69 -4.74 -17.59 -7.34
C GLN A 69 -3.44 -17.09 -7.99
N ALA A 70 -3.38 -15.81 -8.33
CA ALA A 70 -2.17 -15.20 -8.87
C ALA A 70 -1.04 -15.16 -7.82
N GLN A 71 -1.38 -14.87 -6.56
CA GLN A 71 -0.44 -14.91 -5.43
C GLN A 71 0.13 -16.31 -5.21
N GLU A 72 -0.70 -17.36 -5.25
CA GLU A 72 -0.23 -18.74 -5.15
C GLU A 72 0.76 -19.10 -6.28
N SER A 73 0.47 -18.68 -7.50
CA SER A 73 1.37 -18.88 -8.64
C SER A 73 2.68 -18.14 -8.46
N LEU A 74 2.63 -16.86 -8.07
CA LEU A 74 3.81 -16.04 -7.80
C LEU A 74 4.63 -16.61 -6.63
N SER A 75 3.98 -17.10 -5.58
CA SER A 75 4.65 -17.70 -4.42
C SER A 75 5.51 -18.89 -4.82
N LYS A 76 5.04 -19.73 -5.76
CA LYS A 76 5.81 -20.87 -6.29
C LYS A 76 7.06 -20.41 -7.05
N GLU A 77 6.99 -19.29 -7.76
CA GLU A 77 8.15 -18.72 -8.45
C GLU A 77 9.13 -18.08 -7.44
N ILE A 78 8.63 -17.37 -6.44
CA ILE A 78 9.45 -16.80 -5.36
C ILE A 78 10.19 -17.93 -4.58
N GLU A 79 9.55 -19.08 -4.38
CA GLU A 79 10.21 -20.23 -3.72
C GLU A 79 11.47 -20.72 -4.43
N LYS A 80 11.51 -20.60 -5.76
CA LYS A 80 12.67 -21.01 -6.58
C LYS A 80 13.84 -20.02 -6.51
N LEU A 81 13.61 -18.82 -6.00
CA LEU A 81 14.63 -17.78 -5.94
C LEU A 81 15.56 -17.96 -4.75
N ASN A 82 16.84 -17.73 -4.98
CA ASN A 82 17.83 -17.65 -3.91
C ASN A 82 17.79 -16.26 -3.29
N PHE A 83 17.51 -16.20 -2.00
CA PHE A 83 17.60 -14.98 -1.21
C PHE A 83 18.92 -14.99 -0.46
N PHE A 84 19.66 -13.90 -0.52
CA PHE A 84 20.93 -13.74 0.19
C PHE A 84 20.72 -12.94 1.48
N GLU A 85 21.63 -13.08 2.43
CA GLU A 85 21.58 -12.30 3.65
C GLU A 85 21.47 -10.79 3.36
N ASN A 86 20.54 -10.18 4.06
CA ASN A 86 20.26 -8.78 3.90
C ASN A 86 20.99 -7.96 4.98
N LYS A 87 21.80 -6.99 4.56
CA LYS A 87 22.52 -6.05 5.44
C LYS A 87 21.73 -4.76 5.73
N ILE A 88 20.58 -4.59 5.06
CA ILE A 88 19.75 -3.39 5.13
C ILE A 88 18.38 -3.78 5.66
N ASN A 89 17.86 -3.04 6.62
CA ASN A 89 16.50 -3.25 7.08
C ASN A 89 15.48 -2.90 5.98
N ILE A 90 14.48 -3.75 5.82
CA ILE A 90 13.39 -3.57 4.86
C ILE A 90 12.10 -3.41 5.64
N ILE A 91 11.33 -2.35 5.33
CA ILE A 91 9.95 -2.23 5.78
C ILE A 91 9.04 -2.86 4.74
N SER A 92 8.25 -3.85 5.18
CA SER A 92 7.32 -4.55 4.33
C SER A 92 6.00 -3.80 4.18
N ASN A 93 5.55 -3.59 2.96
CA ASN A 93 4.22 -3.04 2.70
C ASN A 93 3.07 -3.95 3.16
N TYR A 94 3.34 -5.25 3.32
CA TYR A 94 2.34 -6.24 3.74
C TYR A 94 1.88 -6.02 5.19
N ASP A 95 2.81 -5.81 6.12
CA ASP A 95 2.52 -5.72 7.55
C ASP A 95 3.15 -4.51 8.25
N ALA A 96 3.86 -3.65 7.51
CA ALA A 96 4.63 -2.51 8.00
C ALA A 96 5.72 -2.88 9.04
N GLY A 97 6.12 -4.14 9.09
CA GLY A 97 7.20 -4.63 9.93
C GLY A 97 8.58 -4.36 9.33
N ILE A 98 9.59 -4.28 10.19
CA ILE A 98 11.01 -4.09 9.81
C ILE A 98 11.71 -5.44 9.88
N TYR A 99 12.39 -5.81 8.79
CA TYR A 99 13.02 -7.11 8.64
C TYR A 99 14.41 -7.01 8.02
N SER A 100 15.36 -7.76 8.59
CA SER A 100 16.67 -8.06 8.01
C SER A 100 16.79 -9.53 7.60
N HIS A 101 15.94 -10.41 8.13
CA HIS A 101 15.98 -11.84 7.85
C HIS A 101 15.30 -12.18 6.53
N THR A 102 16.03 -12.86 5.66
CA THR A 102 15.60 -13.19 4.28
C THR A 102 14.31 -14.00 4.24
N GLU A 103 14.12 -14.98 5.12
CA GLU A 103 12.93 -15.82 5.16
C GLU A 103 11.64 -15.00 5.41
N LYS A 104 11.73 -14.01 6.32
CA LYS A 104 10.57 -13.14 6.58
C LYS A 104 10.27 -12.21 5.43
N ILE A 105 11.32 -11.66 4.80
CA ILE A 105 11.19 -10.81 3.59
C ILE A 105 10.55 -11.62 2.46
N LYS A 106 11.04 -12.83 2.20
CA LYS A 106 10.50 -13.76 1.20
C LYS A 106 9.02 -14.03 1.43
N LYS A 107 8.65 -14.40 2.67
CA LYS A 107 7.25 -14.66 3.05
C LYS A 107 6.36 -13.43 2.86
N ASN A 108 6.84 -12.23 3.19
CA ASN A 108 6.07 -11.01 3.02
C ASN A 108 5.87 -10.65 1.53
N LEU A 109 6.88 -10.88 0.69
CA LEU A 109 6.74 -10.74 -0.77
C LEU A 109 5.70 -11.70 -1.35
N GLN A 110 5.69 -12.96 -0.89
CA GLN A 110 4.70 -13.96 -1.30
C GLN A 110 3.27 -13.55 -0.95
N ASN A 111 3.07 -12.85 0.15
CA ASN A 111 1.74 -12.44 0.62
C ASN A 111 1.27 -11.09 0.09
N GLN A 112 2.13 -10.28 -0.54
CA GLN A 112 1.78 -8.88 -0.85
C GLN A 112 0.70 -8.73 -1.92
N MET A 113 0.64 -9.64 -2.91
CA MET A 113 -0.21 -9.47 -4.09
C MET A 113 -1.71 -9.49 -3.76
N ALA A 114 -2.14 -10.34 -2.83
CA ALA A 114 -3.54 -10.48 -2.43
C ALA A 114 -3.89 -9.75 -1.13
N ASN A 115 -2.95 -9.01 -0.56
CA ASN A 115 -3.15 -8.34 0.72
C ASN A 115 -2.87 -6.84 0.65
N LYS A 116 -3.52 -6.12 1.53
CA LYS A 116 -3.46 -4.66 1.65
C LYS A 116 -2.02 -4.12 1.72
N VAL A 117 -1.78 -3.01 1.03
CA VAL A 117 -0.58 -2.19 1.19
C VAL A 117 -0.76 -1.28 2.41
N ASN A 118 0.08 -1.45 3.42
CA ASN A 118 0.05 -0.69 4.67
C ASN A 118 1.00 0.52 4.65
N TRP A 119 0.91 1.36 3.61
CA TRP A 119 1.84 2.48 3.39
C TRP A 119 1.84 3.49 4.53
N THR A 120 0.65 3.90 5.00
CA THR A 120 0.53 4.82 6.15
C THR A 120 1.27 4.30 7.38
N SER A 121 1.12 3.00 7.69
CA SER A 121 1.79 2.38 8.84
C SER A 121 3.30 2.27 8.62
N SER A 122 3.75 1.98 7.38
CA SER A 122 5.18 1.91 7.04
C SER A 122 5.88 3.25 7.25
N ILE A 123 5.25 4.36 6.83
CA ILE A 123 5.82 5.71 7.03
C ILE A 123 5.82 6.11 8.52
N LYS A 124 4.76 5.79 9.27
CA LYS A 124 4.75 6.00 10.72
C LYS A 124 5.84 5.20 11.41
N LYS A 125 6.11 3.99 10.93
CA LYS A 125 7.18 3.14 11.46
C LYS A 125 8.56 3.76 11.25
N LEU A 126 8.84 4.38 10.10
CA LEU A 126 10.07 5.15 9.87
C LEU A 126 10.20 6.31 10.86
N GLU A 127 9.12 7.02 11.11
CA GLU A 127 9.10 8.13 12.08
C GLU A 127 9.36 7.65 13.52
N GLU A 128 8.74 6.53 13.92
CA GLU A 128 8.93 5.90 15.25
C GLU A 128 10.39 5.50 15.52
N ILE A 129 11.10 4.99 14.51
CA ILE A 129 12.53 4.62 14.63
C ILE A 129 13.49 5.80 14.47
N GLY A 130 12.95 7.01 14.29
CA GLY A 130 13.74 8.24 14.27
C GLY A 130 14.33 8.62 12.91
N GLU A 131 13.93 7.96 11.82
CA GLU A 131 14.37 8.34 10.48
C GLU A 131 13.91 9.76 10.13
N LYS A 132 14.78 10.52 9.46
CA LYS A 132 14.52 11.91 9.09
C LYS A 132 14.63 12.15 7.58
N HIS A 133 15.38 11.33 6.89
CA HIS A 133 15.69 11.51 5.46
C HIS A 133 15.09 10.39 4.64
N ILE A 134 14.38 10.75 3.59
CA ILE A 134 13.79 9.78 2.64
C ILE A 134 14.26 10.15 1.24
N LEU A 135 14.68 9.14 0.49
CA LEU A 135 15.02 9.25 -0.91
C LEU A 135 14.05 8.43 -1.73
N GLU A 136 13.20 9.10 -2.52
CA GLU A 136 12.33 8.44 -3.49
C GLU A 136 13.10 8.25 -4.80
N ILE A 137 13.30 7.01 -5.22
CA ILE A 137 13.96 6.68 -6.47
C ILE A 137 12.91 6.17 -7.45
N GLY A 138 12.73 6.86 -8.56
CA GLY A 138 11.78 6.48 -9.61
C GLY A 138 11.11 7.66 -10.30
N PRO A 139 10.27 7.41 -11.32
CA PRO A 139 9.61 8.48 -12.06
C PRO A 139 8.57 9.19 -11.17
N ASN A 140 8.58 10.53 -11.24
CA ASN A 140 7.67 11.41 -10.49
C ASN A 140 7.97 11.49 -8.98
N LYS A 141 7.04 12.10 -8.24
CA LYS A 141 7.12 12.35 -6.78
C LYS A 141 5.84 11.87 -6.09
N VAL A 142 5.36 10.70 -6.47
CA VAL A 142 4.09 10.15 -5.98
C VAL A 142 4.18 9.79 -4.51
N LEU A 143 5.25 9.05 -4.14
CA LEU A 143 5.46 8.62 -2.76
C LEU A 143 5.79 9.80 -1.85
N SER A 144 6.60 10.74 -2.31
CA SER A 144 6.86 12.00 -1.61
C SER A 144 5.56 12.75 -1.29
N GLY A 145 4.63 12.81 -2.24
CA GLY A 145 3.32 13.41 -2.04
C GLY A 145 2.48 12.67 -1.00
N LEU A 146 2.54 11.34 -0.96
CA LEU A 146 1.85 10.53 0.05
C LEU A 146 2.48 10.70 1.44
N ILE A 147 3.81 10.66 1.53
CA ILE A 147 4.55 10.84 2.79
C ILE A 147 4.19 12.18 3.40
N ASN A 148 4.20 13.26 2.63
CA ASN A 148 3.84 14.60 3.08
C ASN A 148 2.39 14.74 3.59
N ARG A 149 1.49 13.82 3.26
CA ARG A 149 0.13 13.74 3.80
C ARG A 149 0.05 12.96 5.10
N ILE A 150 1.07 12.13 5.40
CA ILE A 150 1.16 11.31 6.60
C ILE A 150 1.90 12.06 7.70
N SER A 151 3.09 12.59 7.37
CA SER A 151 3.96 13.33 8.29
C SER A 151 4.69 14.48 7.57
N LYS A 152 5.03 15.52 8.33
CA LYS A 152 5.85 16.66 7.91
C LYS A 152 7.27 16.61 8.46
N ASN A 153 7.63 15.55 9.17
CA ASN A 153 8.88 15.43 9.90
C ASN A 153 10.03 14.85 9.06
N PHE A 154 9.79 14.61 7.77
CA PHE A 154 10.79 14.07 6.86
C PHE A 154 11.36 15.13 5.91
N VAL A 155 12.66 15.06 5.67
CA VAL A 155 13.33 15.69 4.52
C VAL A 155 13.27 14.70 3.37
N ILE A 156 12.59 15.04 2.28
CA ILE A 156 12.34 14.13 1.17
C ILE A 156 13.04 14.63 -0.09
N ASN A 157 13.91 13.81 -0.64
CA ASN A 157 14.55 14.03 -1.94
C ASN A 157 14.01 13.00 -2.94
N SER A 158 14.04 13.35 -4.23
CA SER A 158 13.57 12.45 -5.30
C SER A 158 14.59 12.43 -6.43
N ILE A 159 14.95 11.22 -6.88
CA ILE A 159 15.81 10.98 -8.03
C ILE A 159 14.95 10.38 -9.14
N ASN A 160 14.73 11.13 -10.21
CA ASN A 160 13.89 10.73 -11.35
C ASN A 160 14.72 10.39 -12.59
N LYS A 161 15.94 10.91 -12.68
CA LYS A 161 16.86 10.75 -13.80
C LYS A 161 18.31 10.84 -13.31
N ILE A 162 19.25 10.39 -14.13
CA ILE A 162 20.69 10.35 -13.77
C ILE A 162 21.23 11.73 -13.38
N SER A 163 20.79 12.81 -14.05
CA SER A 163 21.23 14.16 -13.71
C SER A 163 20.75 14.68 -12.34
N ASP A 164 19.91 13.95 -11.64
CA ASP A 164 19.48 14.29 -10.28
C ASP A 164 20.49 13.73 -9.23
N LEU A 165 21.52 13.02 -9.68
CA LEU A 165 22.60 12.47 -8.85
C LEU A 165 23.83 13.40 -8.81
N GLU A 166 23.89 14.42 -9.67
CA GLU A 166 24.93 15.44 -9.76
C GLU A 166 24.58 16.64 -8.85
#